data_1adbd7a7094bcc580f29286b717a9831
#
_entry.id   1adbd7a7094bcc580f29286b717a9831
#
_cell.length_a   1.000
_cell.length_b   1.000
_cell.length_c   1.000
_cell.angle_alpha   90.00
_cell.angle_beta   90.00
_cell.angle_gamma   90.00
#
_symmetry.space_group_name_H-M   'P 1'
#
loop_
_entity.id
_entity.type
_entity.pdbx_description
1 polymer ?
#
loop_
_entity_poly.entity_id
_entity_poly.type
_entity_poly.pdbx_seq_one_letter_code
_entity_poly.pdbx_strand_id
1 'polypeptide(L)'
;MQNIIHIHQNKELQFTKKCLLCYFFAPLCGAILLVLFLVSSGARSFQVSNLFNNQLTYIVLLSLFLCALGFIAGAIGFYRLSKITRHLSFFENFAFSFLAVILCALLSYLIPNASNALSLIGNGVSIFYLHKLYRELSLYTQERFFLSGFRLLLFSFMLALLGILVQALVIIFLTIAVILMCVALGFLGRAFLNFSQVFLKA
;
A
#
# COMPACT_ATOMS: atom_id res chain seq x y z
N MET A 1 23.99 23.91 3.72
CA MET A 1 24.41 22.53 4.10
C MET A 1 23.16 21.72 4.34
N GLN A 2 22.95 20.63 3.58
CA GLN A 2 21.82 19.72 3.86
C GLN A 2 22.20 18.88 5.09
N ASN A 3 21.43 19.01 6.17
CA ASN A 3 21.63 18.21 7.35
C ASN A 3 21.13 16.78 7.09
N ILE A 4 22.02 15.81 7.11
CA ILE A 4 21.73 14.39 6.89
C ILE A 4 21.68 13.71 8.25
N ILE A 5 20.62 12.93 8.51
CA ILE A 5 20.55 12.09 9.70
C ILE A 5 20.70 10.62 9.26
N HIS A 6 21.70 9.93 9.82
CA HIS A 6 21.88 8.50 9.62
C HIS A 6 21.02 7.69 10.61
N ILE A 7 20.35 6.64 10.12
CA ILE A 7 19.44 5.81 10.93
C ILE A 7 20.17 5.16 12.11
N HIS A 8 21.42 4.70 11.90
CA HIS A 8 22.19 4.03 12.96
C HIS A 8 22.51 4.93 14.17
N GLN A 9 22.50 6.24 13.98
CA GLN A 9 22.83 7.22 15.02
C GLN A 9 21.60 7.73 15.79
N ASN A 10 20.38 7.49 15.28
CA ASN A 10 19.16 8.02 15.87
C ASN A 10 18.15 6.88 16.18
N LYS A 11 17.92 6.62 17.48
CA LYS A 11 16.98 5.61 17.95
C LYS A 11 15.53 5.85 17.47
N GLU A 12 15.11 7.10 17.38
CA GLU A 12 13.78 7.45 16.90
C GLU A 12 13.61 7.09 15.41
N LEU A 13 14.64 7.33 14.59
CA LEU A 13 14.61 7.00 13.18
C LEU A 13 14.67 5.47 12.95
N GLN A 14 15.40 4.73 13.82
CA GLN A 14 15.38 3.26 13.80
C GLN A 14 13.97 2.71 14.09
N PHE A 15 13.29 3.27 15.11
CA PHE A 15 11.92 2.87 15.41
C PHE A 15 10.97 3.23 14.26
N THR A 16 11.10 4.42 13.69
CA THR A 16 10.33 4.87 12.52
C THR A 16 10.50 3.89 11.34
N LYS A 17 11.73 3.48 11.05
CA LYS A 17 12.01 2.47 10.02
C LYS A 17 11.30 1.15 10.30
N LYS A 18 11.31 0.65 11.55
CA LYS A 18 10.60 -0.58 11.93
C LYS A 18 9.09 -0.44 11.71
N CYS A 19 8.50 0.70 12.05
CA CYS A 19 7.09 0.97 11.79
C CYS A 19 6.77 0.96 10.29
N LEU A 20 7.61 1.59 9.46
CA LEU A 20 7.43 1.62 8.02
C LEU A 20 7.63 0.24 7.36
N LEU A 21 8.55 -0.59 7.89
CA LEU A 21 8.67 -1.99 7.49
C LEU A 21 7.40 -2.78 7.83
N CYS A 22 6.86 -2.60 9.03
CA CYS A 22 5.60 -3.23 9.43
C CYS A 22 4.44 -2.78 8.52
N TYR A 23 4.37 -1.49 8.20
CA TYR A 23 3.38 -0.94 7.26
C TYR A 23 3.40 -1.65 5.90
N PHE A 24 4.57 -1.97 5.37
CA PHE A 24 4.71 -2.63 4.09
C PHE A 24 4.50 -4.14 4.18
N PHE A 25 5.16 -4.81 5.12
CA PHE A 25 5.18 -6.27 5.16
C PHE A 25 3.94 -6.90 5.81
N ALA A 26 3.30 -6.27 6.80
CA ALA A 26 2.16 -6.88 7.47
C ALA A 26 0.94 -7.07 6.54
N PRO A 27 0.50 -6.08 5.74
CA PRO A 27 -0.56 -6.29 4.76
C PRO A 27 -0.17 -7.29 3.66
N LEU A 28 1.09 -7.28 3.24
CA LEU A 28 1.59 -8.22 2.23
C LEU A 28 1.51 -9.66 2.73
N CYS A 29 1.93 -9.92 3.97
CA CYS A 29 1.79 -11.24 4.60
C CYS A 29 0.32 -11.65 4.72
N GLY A 30 -0.57 -10.73 5.10
CA GLY A 30 -2.02 -10.98 5.15
C GLY A 30 -2.59 -11.35 3.79
N ALA A 31 -2.21 -10.65 2.73
CA ALA A 31 -2.64 -10.95 1.37
C ALA A 31 -2.12 -12.32 0.88
N ILE A 32 -0.85 -12.64 1.14
CA ILE A 32 -0.26 -13.94 0.77
C ILE A 32 -0.97 -15.07 1.49
N LEU A 33 -1.23 -14.95 2.80
CA LEU A 33 -1.96 -15.96 3.57
C LEU A 33 -3.35 -16.22 3.00
N LEU A 34 -4.07 -15.15 2.65
CA LEU A 34 -5.40 -15.26 2.06
C LEU A 34 -5.35 -15.98 0.70
N VAL A 35 -4.40 -15.60 -0.17
CA VAL A 35 -4.25 -16.22 -1.49
C VAL A 35 -3.87 -17.71 -1.37
N LEU A 36 -2.90 -18.05 -0.52
CA LEU A 36 -2.49 -19.44 -0.30
C LEU A 36 -3.66 -20.29 0.20
N PHE A 37 -4.47 -19.75 1.12
CA PHE A 37 -5.65 -20.47 1.59
C PHE A 37 -6.69 -20.67 0.50
N LEU A 38 -6.99 -19.64 -0.31
CA LEU A 38 -7.95 -19.76 -1.42
C LEU A 38 -7.50 -20.78 -2.45
N VAL A 39 -6.21 -20.85 -2.75
CA VAL A 39 -5.65 -21.84 -3.68
C VAL A 39 -5.70 -23.25 -3.07
N SER A 40 -5.33 -23.40 -1.79
CA SER A 40 -5.30 -24.71 -1.12
C SER A 40 -6.70 -25.30 -0.87
N SER A 41 -7.69 -24.45 -0.62
CA SER A 41 -9.08 -24.89 -0.39
C SER A 41 -9.82 -25.29 -1.66
N GLY A 42 -9.19 -25.17 -2.82
CA GLY A 42 -9.81 -25.52 -4.11
C GLY A 42 -11.12 -24.76 -4.38
N ALA A 43 -11.23 -23.56 -3.85
CA ALA A 43 -12.44 -22.74 -3.82
C ALA A 43 -12.93 -22.43 -5.24
N ARG A 44 -13.69 -23.36 -5.83
CA ARG A 44 -14.37 -23.16 -7.14
C ARG A 44 -15.51 -22.16 -7.07
N SER A 45 -15.97 -21.78 -5.85
CA SER A 45 -16.98 -20.75 -5.64
C SER A 45 -16.78 -20.10 -4.27
N PHE A 46 -16.39 -18.84 -4.27
CA PHE A 46 -16.41 -18.01 -3.08
C PHE A 46 -17.89 -17.64 -2.79
N GLN A 47 -18.61 -18.50 -2.08
CA GLN A 47 -19.93 -18.16 -1.58
C GLN A 47 -19.79 -17.53 -0.21
N VAL A 48 -20.43 -16.38 -0.01
CA VAL A 48 -20.45 -15.65 1.27
C VAL A 48 -20.98 -16.52 2.42
N SER A 49 -21.85 -17.52 2.10
CA SER A 49 -22.31 -18.54 3.05
C SER A 49 -21.19 -19.40 3.66
N ASN A 50 -20.04 -19.54 2.96
CA ASN A 50 -18.89 -20.29 3.46
C ASN A 50 -17.98 -19.47 4.37
N LEU A 51 -18.23 -18.17 4.54
CA LEU A 51 -17.51 -17.30 5.50
C LEU A 51 -17.67 -17.77 6.96
N PHE A 52 -18.72 -18.52 7.26
CA PHE A 52 -18.95 -19.10 8.59
C PHE A 52 -18.28 -20.47 8.80
N ASN A 53 -17.53 -20.96 7.80
CA ASN A 53 -16.69 -22.14 8.00
C ASN A 53 -15.48 -21.70 8.86
N ASN A 54 -15.36 -22.23 10.08
CA ASN A 54 -14.44 -21.75 11.12
C ASN A 54 -13.01 -21.44 10.63
N GLN A 55 -12.45 -22.24 9.75
CA GLN A 55 -11.09 -22.03 9.23
C GLN A 55 -10.95 -20.80 8.32
N LEU A 56 -11.88 -20.58 7.41
CA LEU A 56 -11.88 -19.40 6.53
C LEU A 56 -12.03 -18.11 7.33
N THR A 57 -12.92 -18.11 8.30
CA THR A 57 -13.15 -16.96 9.20
C THR A 57 -11.88 -16.56 9.93
N TYR A 58 -11.14 -17.52 10.50
CA TYR A 58 -9.89 -17.22 11.21
C TYR A 58 -8.82 -16.62 10.28
N ILE A 59 -8.68 -17.11 9.06
CA ILE A 59 -7.68 -16.60 8.12
C ILE A 59 -8.05 -15.19 7.62
N VAL A 60 -9.34 -14.95 7.34
CA VAL A 60 -9.83 -13.61 6.98
C VAL A 60 -9.61 -12.63 8.14
N LEU A 61 -9.96 -13.00 9.37
CA LEU A 61 -9.72 -12.18 10.55
C LEU A 61 -8.25 -11.90 10.78
N LEU A 62 -7.39 -12.91 10.63
CA LEU A 62 -5.94 -12.74 10.74
C LEU A 62 -5.39 -11.79 9.65
N SER A 63 -5.86 -11.93 8.42
CA SER A 63 -5.46 -11.03 7.32
C SER A 63 -5.91 -9.60 7.57
N LEU A 64 -7.14 -9.40 8.04
CA LEU A 64 -7.64 -8.08 8.43
C LEU A 64 -6.86 -7.49 9.60
N PHE A 65 -6.52 -8.28 10.59
CA PHE A 65 -5.68 -7.87 11.72
C PHE A 65 -4.29 -7.42 11.27
N LEU A 66 -3.65 -8.17 10.36
CA LEU A 66 -2.36 -7.78 9.78
C LEU A 66 -2.45 -6.48 8.97
N CYS A 67 -3.53 -6.29 8.20
CA CYS A 67 -3.78 -5.04 7.50
C CYS A 67 -3.96 -3.86 8.47
N ALA A 68 -4.73 -4.05 9.55
CA ALA A 68 -4.94 -3.02 10.58
C ALA A 68 -3.62 -2.68 11.30
N LEU A 69 -2.82 -3.67 11.66
CA LEU A 69 -1.49 -3.47 12.24
C LEU A 69 -0.57 -2.69 11.28
N GLY A 70 -0.55 -3.06 10.01
CA GLY A 70 0.21 -2.34 8.99
C GLY A 70 -0.23 -0.89 8.89
N PHE A 71 -1.54 -0.63 8.87
CA PHE A 71 -2.08 0.73 8.82
C PHE A 71 -1.68 1.59 10.03
N ILE A 72 -1.84 1.05 11.25
CA ILE A 72 -1.46 1.74 12.49
C ILE A 72 0.05 2.01 12.52
N ALA A 73 0.85 1.02 12.15
CA ALA A 73 2.30 1.17 12.06
C ALA A 73 2.69 2.22 11.01
N GLY A 74 2.00 2.28 9.87
CA GLY A 74 2.16 3.31 8.85
C GLY A 74 1.86 4.71 9.38
N ALA A 75 0.73 4.89 10.05
CA ALA A 75 0.34 6.17 10.64
C ALA A 75 1.40 6.67 11.65
N ILE A 76 1.86 5.80 12.55
CA ILE A 76 2.91 6.13 13.52
C ILE A 76 4.24 6.41 12.80
N GLY A 77 4.62 5.59 11.82
CA GLY A 77 5.85 5.73 11.06
C GLY A 77 5.91 7.04 10.29
N PHE A 78 4.88 7.38 9.51
CA PHE A 78 4.83 8.62 8.74
C PHE A 78 4.69 9.86 9.62
N TYR A 79 3.94 9.79 10.72
CA TYR A 79 3.87 10.88 11.69
C TYR A 79 5.24 11.19 12.30
N ARG A 80 5.97 10.15 12.76
CA ARG A 80 7.32 10.34 13.32
C ARG A 80 8.32 10.81 12.26
N LEU A 81 8.25 10.26 11.05
CA LEU A 81 9.09 10.71 9.95
C LEU A 81 8.85 12.19 9.66
N SER A 82 7.59 12.64 9.62
CA SER A 82 7.22 14.05 9.45
C SER A 82 7.82 14.93 10.54
N LYS A 83 7.79 14.48 11.79
CA LYS A 83 8.36 15.21 12.92
C LYS A 83 9.89 15.32 12.85
N ILE A 84 10.57 14.22 12.50
CA ILE A 84 12.03 14.16 12.38
C ILE A 84 12.52 15.03 11.21
N THR A 85 11.85 14.94 10.06
CA THR A 85 12.22 15.68 8.85
C THR A 85 11.74 17.14 8.87
N ARG A 86 10.90 17.53 9.85
CA ARG A 86 10.19 18.81 9.88
C ARG A 86 9.34 19.06 8.64
N HIS A 87 8.84 17.98 8.01
CA HIS A 87 8.05 18.03 6.79
C HIS A 87 6.73 17.29 6.97
N LEU A 88 5.66 18.05 7.29
CA LEU A 88 4.34 17.48 7.60
C LEU A 88 3.72 16.71 6.45
N SER A 89 4.12 16.98 5.21
CA SER A 89 3.51 16.38 4.02
C SER A 89 3.59 14.85 3.96
N PHE A 90 4.54 14.19 4.64
CA PHE A 90 4.54 12.73 4.73
C PHE A 90 3.28 12.18 5.40
N PHE A 91 2.96 12.73 6.56
CA PHE A 91 1.78 12.31 7.30
C PHE A 91 0.50 12.78 6.60
N GLU A 92 0.47 14.00 6.10
CA GLU A 92 -0.68 14.55 5.37
C GLU A 92 -1.01 13.72 4.13
N ASN A 93 -0.03 13.43 3.28
CA ASN A 93 -0.24 12.62 2.08
C ASN A 93 -0.71 11.20 2.42
N PHE A 94 -0.16 10.59 3.47
CA PHE A 94 -0.63 9.31 3.98
C PHE A 94 -2.08 9.40 4.46
N ALA A 95 -2.39 10.36 5.33
CA ALA A 95 -3.72 10.53 5.90
C ALA A 95 -4.77 10.84 4.82
N PHE A 96 -4.48 11.77 3.91
CA PHE A 96 -5.41 12.13 2.83
C PHE A 96 -5.66 10.97 1.85
N SER A 97 -4.66 10.10 1.60
CA SER A 97 -4.87 8.94 0.75
C SER A 97 -5.94 7.99 1.30
N PHE A 98 -5.97 7.76 2.61
CA PHE A 98 -6.98 6.91 3.26
C PHE A 98 -8.30 7.64 3.49
N LEU A 99 -8.25 8.89 3.90
CA LEU A 99 -9.42 9.69 4.19
C LEU A 99 -10.30 9.86 2.94
N ALA A 100 -9.69 10.02 1.77
CA ALA A 100 -10.40 10.07 0.50
C ALA A 100 -11.22 8.80 0.23
N VAL A 101 -10.61 7.63 0.43
CA VAL A 101 -11.32 6.34 0.23
C VAL A 101 -12.44 6.17 1.24
N ILE A 102 -12.19 6.46 2.53
CA ILE A 102 -13.19 6.32 3.59
C ILE A 102 -14.37 7.26 3.34
N LEU A 103 -14.11 8.52 3.04
CA LEU A 103 -15.18 9.50 2.78
C LEU A 103 -16.01 9.11 1.55
N CYS A 104 -15.36 8.70 0.46
CA CYS A 104 -16.07 8.27 -0.74
C CYS A 104 -16.85 6.97 -0.50
N ALA A 105 -16.35 6.04 0.32
CA ALA A 105 -17.08 4.85 0.71
C ALA A 105 -18.32 5.17 1.54
N LEU A 106 -18.22 6.09 2.51
CA LEU A 106 -19.36 6.56 3.30
C LEU A 106 -20.40 7.27 2.44
N LEU A 107 -19.96 8.14 1.52
CA LEU A 107 -20.84 8.81 0.57
C LEU A 107 -21.52 7.83 -0.38
N SER A 108 -20.81 6.78 -0.81
CA SER A 108 -21.37 5.72 -1.65
C SER A 108 -22.50 4.94 -0.94
N TYR A 109 -22.40 4.80 0.37
CA TYR A 109 -23.46 4.21 1.17
C TYR A 109 -24.71 5.12 1.26
N LEU A 110 -24.50 6.44 1.36
CA LEU A 110 -25.58 7.42 1.42
C LEU A 110 -26.24 7.68 0.06
N ILE A 111 -25.48 7.57 -1.04
CA ILE A 111 -25.95 7.85 -2.39
C ILE A 111 -25.63 6.64 -3.31
N PRO A 112 -26.43 5.56 -3.24
CA PRO A 112 -26.15 4.31 -3.97
C PRO A 112 -26.05 4.50 -5.48
N ASN A 113 -26.84 5.42 -6.06
CA ASN A 113 -26.83 5.71 -7.50
C ASN A 113 -25.50 6.31 -8.01
N ALA A 114 -24.71 6.95 -7.14
CA ALA A 114 -23.42 7.53 -7.46
C ALA A 114 -22.24 6.67 -6.96
N SER A 115 -22.47 5.50 -6.42
CA SER A 115 -21.50 4.64 -5.76
C SER A 115 -20.27 4.37 -6.63
N ASN A 116 -20.46 4.00 -7.91
CA ASN A 116 -19.34 3.71 -8.82
C ASN A 116 -18.48 4.95 -9.09
N ALA A 117 -19.12 6.11 -9.31
CA ALA A 117 -18.39 7.35 -9.54
C ALA A 117 -17.62 7.81 -8.29
N LEU A 118 -18.25 7.74 -7.12
CA LEU A 118 -17.62 8.08 -5.84
C LEU A 118 -16.44 7.17 -5.54
N SER A 119 -16.57 5.86 -5.77
CA SER A 119 -15.48 4.90 -5.60
C SER A 119 -14.31 5.23 -6.54
N LEU A 120 -14.58 5.55 -7.80
CA LEU A 120 -13.55 5.93 -8.77
C LEU A 120 -12.82 7.21 -8.34
N ILE A 121 -13.55 8.23 -7.90
CA ILE A 121 -12.98 9.48 -7.40
C ILE A 121 -12.12 9.23 -6.16
N GLY A 122 -12.64 8.49 -5.17
CA GLY A 122 -11.92 8.18 -3.93
C GLY A 122 -10.60 7.45 -4.19
N ASN A 123 -10.64 6.44 -5.06
CA ASN A 123 -9.43 5.71 -5.47
C ASN A 123 -8.45 6.59 -6.25
N GLY A 124 -8.94 7.44 -7.17
CA GLY A 124 -8.09 8.36 -7.94
C GLY A 124 -7.37 9.36 -7.04
N VAL A 125 -8.09 9.97 -6.09
CA VAL A 125 -7.50 10.89 -5.11
C VAL A 125 -6.51 10.17 -4.21
N SER A 126 -6.82 8.96 -3.74
CA SER A 126 -5.91 8.14 -2.95
C SER A 126 -4.61 7.85 -3.70
N ILE A 127 -4.69 7.42 -4.95
CA ILE A 127 -3.52 7.16 -5.80
C ILE A 127 -2.67 8.42 -5.97
N PHE A 128 -3.29 9.57 -6.16
CA PHE A 128 -2.57 10.85 -6.29
C PHE A 128 -1.75 11.17 -5.03
N TYR A 129 -2.36 11.06 -3.83
CA TYR A 129 -1.66 11.32 -2.58
C TYR A 129 -0.60 10.26 -2.26
N LEU A 130 -0.84 8.99 -2.57
CA LEU A 130 0.18 7.94 -2.46
C LEU A 130 1.35 8.18 -3.42
N HIS A 131 1.10 8.60 -4.66
CA HIS A 131 2.17 8.97 -5.58
C HIS A 131 3.04 10.10 -5.04
N LYS A 132 2.40 11.14 -4.47
CA LYS A 132 3.09 12.26 -3.84
C LYS A 132 3.91 11.79 -2.63
N LEU A 133 3.36 10.91 -1.79
CA LEU A 133 4.05 10.32 -0.64
C LEU A 133 5.31 9.54 -1.07
N TYR A 134 5.19 8.64 -2.04
CA TYR A 134 6.34 7.85 -2.51
C TYR A 134 7.38 8.68 -3.26
N ARG A 135 6.96 9.76 -3.94
CA ARG A 135 7.88 10.74 -4.53
C ARG A 135 8.69 11.46 -3.44
N GLU A 136 8.03 11.92 -2.38
CA GLU A 136 8.71 12.58 -1.26
C GLU A 136 9.63 11.60 -0.52
N LEU A 137 9.19 10.37 -0.25
CA LEU A 137 10.06 9.34 0.31
C LEU A 137 11.32 9.16 -0.54
N SER A 138 11.18 9.04 -1.86
CA SER A 138 12.33 8.90 -2.77
C SER A 138 13.29 10.10 -2.69
N LEU A 139 12.77 11.32 -2.56
CA LEU A 139 13.59 12.54 -2.47
C LEU A 139 14.33 12.65 -1.14
N TYR A 140 13.63 12.40 -0.02
CA TYR A 140 14.21 12.58 1.32
C TYR A 140 15.07 11.41 1.80
N THR A 141 14.89 10.21 1.25
CA THR A 141 15.74 9.04 1.55
C THR A 141 16.81 8.80 0.50
N GLN A 142 16.75 9.48 -0.66
CA GLN A 142 17.55 9.23 -1.87
C GLN A 142 17.39 7.82 -2.46
N GLU A 143 16.38 7.07 -2.01
CA GLU A 143 16.09 5.74 -2.53
C GLU A 143 15.11 5.83 -3.70
N ARG A 144 15.64 5.77 -4.92
CA ARG A 144 14.84 5.86 -6.17
C ARG A 144 13.83 4.72 -6.31
N PHE A 145 14.06 3.60 -5.63
CA PHE A 145 13.19 2.43 -5.70
C PHE A 145 11.79 2.67 -5.10
N PHE A 146 11.59 3.64 -4.21
CA PHE A 146 10.27 4.04 -3.74
C PHE A 146 9.38 4.52 -4.89
N LEU A 147 9.86 5.46 -5.67
CA LEU A 147 9.09 6.03 -6.78
C LEU A 147 8.96 5.05 -7.95
N SER A 148 10.04 4.34 -8.30
CA SER A 148 10.03 3.37 -9.39
C SER A 148 9.11 2.19 -9.08
N GLY A 149 9.16 1.66 -7.85
CA GLY A 149 8.29 0.57 -7.42
C GLY A 149 6.82 0.98 -7.43
N PHE A 150 6.49 2.18 -6.94
CA PHE A 150 5.11 2.66 -6.97
C PHE A 150 4.59 2.89 -8.41
N ARG A 151 5.41 3.45 -9.31
CA ARG A 151 5.03 3.62 -10.72
C ARG A 151 4.81 2.29 -11.42
N LEU A 152 5.66 1.29 -11.16
CA LEU A 152 5.48 -0.07 -11.68
C LEU A 152 4.21 -0.72 -11.17
N LEU A 153 3.87 -0.50 -9.90
CA LEU A 153 2.64 -1.00 -9.29
C LEU A 153 1.40 -0.39 -9.96
N LEU A 154 1.41 0.94 -10.20
CA LEU A 154 0.35 1.61 -10.95
C LEU A 154 0.23 1.08 -12.38
N PHE A 155 1.36 0.90 -13.06
CA PHE A 155 1.37 0.37 -14.43
C PHE A 155 0.83 -1.06 -14.48
N SER A 156 1.21 -1.91 -13.52
CA SER A 156 0.66 -3.26 -13.36
C SER A 156 -0.86 -3.24 -13.19
N PHE A 157 -1.37 -2.34 -12.34
CA PHE A 157 -2.80 -2.21 -12.13
C PHE A 157 -3.54 -1.74 -13.38
N MET A 158 -3.00 -0.74 -14.11
CA MET A 158 -3.58 -0.27 -15.38
C MET A 158 -3.59 -1.38 -16.43
N LEU A 159 -2.53 -2.19 -16.48
CA LEU A 159 -2.45 -3.32 -17.41
C LEU A 159 -3.48 -4.40 -17.09
N ALA A 160 -3.71 -4.68 -15.80
CA ALA A 160 -4.75 -5.61 -15.36
C ALA A 160 -6.16 -5.12 -15.77
N LEU A 161 -6.44 -3.82 -15.61
CA LEU A 161 -7.70 -3.22 -16.06
C LEU A 161 -7.88 -3.33 -17.57
N LEU A 162 -6.83 -3.05 -18.35
CA LEU A 162 -6.86 -3.23 -19.81
C LEU A 162 -7.12 -4.69 -20.20
N GLY A 163 -6.53 -5.64 -19.47
CA GLY A 163 -6.78 -7.07 -19.68
C GLY A 163 -8.24 -7.46 -19.49
N ILE A 164 -8.92 -6.87 -18.51
CA ILE A 164 -10.35 -7.12 -18.26
C ILE A 164 -11.21 -6.52 -19.41
N LEU A 165 -10.80 -5.36 -19.96
CA LEU A 165 -11.51 -4.73 -21.07
C LEU A 165 -11.32 -5.48 -22.40
N VAL A 166 -10.15 -6.09 -22.63
CA VAL A 166 -9.82 -6.81 -23.86
C VAL A 166 -9.86 -8.31 -23.60
N GLN A 167 -11.07 -8.89 -23.60
CA GLN A 167 -11.33 -10.29 -23.24
C GLN A 167 -10.47 -11.29 -24.03
N ALA A 168 -10.16 -11.03 -25.30
CA ALA A 168 -9.36 -11.92 -26.15
C ALA A 168 -7.89 -12.09 -25.63
N LEU A 169 -7.35 -11.12 -24.90
CA LEU A 169 -5.97 -11.07 -24.43
C LEU A 169 -5.86 -11.06 -22.90
N VAL A 170 -6.96 -11.32 -22.19
CA VAL A 170 -7.05 -11.21 -20.73
C VAL A 170 -5.97 -12.00 -20.00
N ILE A 171 -5.71 -13.26 -20.42
CA ILE A 171 -4.72 -14.12 -19.78
C ILE A 171 -3.31 -13.52 -19.91
N ILE A 172 -2.96 -13.02 -21.10
CA ILE A 172 -1.64 -12.43 -21.35
C ILE A 172 -1.44 -11.17 -20.52
N PHE A 173 -2.42 -10.24 -20.54
CA PHE A 173 -2.33 -9.01 -19.77
C PHE A 173 -2.30 -9.26 -18.27
N LEU A 174 -3.12 -10.17 -17.75
CA LEU A 174 -3.09 -10.52 -16.33
C LEU A 174 -1.79 -11.17 -15.92
N THR A 175 -1.23 -12.07 -16.74
CA THR A 175 0.06 -12.71 -16.44
C THR A 175 1.18 -11.65 -16.35
N ILE A 176 1.27 -10.74 -17.34
CA ILE A 176 2.26 -9.68 -17.33
C ILE A 176 2.03 -8.73 -16.14
N ALA A 177 0.78 -8.38 -15.83
CA ALA A 177 0.43 -7.55 -14.69
C ALA A 177 0.90 -8.18 -13.36
N VAL A 178 0.69 -9.47 -13.15
CA VAL A 178 1.15 -10.18 -11.94
C VAL A 178 2.67 -10.16 -11.83
N ILE A 179 3.39 -10.41 -12.92
CA ILE A 179 4.86 -10.37 -12.93
C ILE A 179 5.35 -8.96 -12.56
N LEU A 180 4.79 -7.93 -13.19
CA LEU A 180 5.14 -6.53 -12.89
C LEU A 180 4.81 -6.14 -11.45
N MET A 181 3.70 -6.62 -10.91
CA MET A 181 3.31 -6.41 -9.51
C MET A 181 4.35 -7.03 -8.56
N CYS A 182 4.80 -8.26 -8.82
CA CYS A 182 5.85 -8.90 -8.02
C CYS A 182 7.17 -8.11 -8.05
N VAL A 183 7.58 -7.63 -9.23
CA VAL A 183 8.77 -6.78 -9.37
C VAL A 183 8.60 -5.44 -8.63
N ALA A 184 7.43 -4.81 -8.73
CA ALA A 184 7.11 -3.57 -8.04
C ALA A 184 7.19 -3.71 -6.51
N LEU A 185 6.60 -4.80 -5.98
CA LEU A 185 6.67 -5.13 -4.55
C LEU A 185 8.11 -5.41 -4.11
N GLY A 186 8.92 -6.08 -4.94
CA GLY A 186 10.35 -6.28 -4.70
C GLY A 186 11.12 -4.97 -4.61
N PHE A 187 10.86 -4.00 -5.50
CA PHE A 187 11.48 -2.68 -5.45
C PHE A 187 11.07 -1.89 -4.21
N LEU A 188 9.79 -1.89 -3.86
CA LEU A 188 9.31 -1.23 -2.64
C LEU A 188 9.89 -1.88 -1.38
N GLY A 189 9.89 -3.21 -1.30
CA GLY A 189 10.49 -3.96 -0.19
C GLY A 189 11.97 -3.63 -0.02
N ARG A 190 12.74 -3.62 -1.13
CA ARG A 190 14.14 -3.22 -1.13
C ARG A 190 14.33 -1.78 -0.65
N ALA A 191 13.46 -0.85 -1.10
CA ALA A 191 13.54 0.54 -0.67
C ALA A 191 13.33 0.69 0.85
N PHE A 192 12.30 0.01 1.42
CA PHE A 192 12.04 0.03 2.86
C PHE A 192 13.15 -0.63 3.69
N LEU A 193 13.82 -1.67 3.16
CA LEU A 193 14.91 -2.34 3.84
C LEU A 193 16.20 -1.50 3.81
N ASN A 194 16.51 -0.90 2.67
CA ASN A 194 17.84 -0.33 2.41
C ASN A 194 17.96 1.14 2.81
N PHE A 195 16.85 1.91 2.96
CA PHE A 195 17.03 3.30 3.30
C PHE A 195 17.75 3.46 4.66
N SER A 196 18.85 4.19 4.65
CA SER A 196 19.78 4.32 5.79
C SER A 196 19.95 5.75 6.27
N GLN A 197 19.44 6.73 5.51
CA GLN A 197 19.61 8.14 5.78
C GLN A 197 18.35 8.92 5.39
N VAL A 198 18.16 10.06 6.03
CA VAL A 198 17.05 10.97 5.75
C VAL A 198 17.58 12.40 5.75
N PHE A 199 17.17 13.17 4.75
CA PHE A 199 17.52 14.57 4.59
C PHE A 199 16.54 15.45 5.35
N LEU A 200 17.08 16.43 6.10
CA LEU A 200 16.26 17.44 6.74
C LEU A 200 15.95 18.55 5.74
N LYS A 201 14.72 19.05 5.81
CA LYS A 201 14.38 20.29 5.13
C LYS A 201 15.08 21.46 5.85
N ALA A 202 15.90 22.19 5.11
CA ALA A 202 16.48 23.45 5.61
C ALA A 202 15.42 24.52 5.81
#